data_185a23534c9f68a1dc9a7107df83820b
#
_entry.id   185a23534c9f68a1dc9a7107df83820b
#
_cell.length_a   1.000
_cell.length_b   1.000
_cell.length_c   1.000
_cell.angle_alpha   90.00
_cell.angle_beta   90.00
_cell.angle_gamma   90.00
#
_symmetry.space_group_name_H-M   'P 1'
#
loop_
_entity.id
_entity.type
_entity.pdbx_description
1 polymer ?
#
loop_
_entity_poly.entity_id
_entity_poly.type
_entity_poly.pdbx_seq_one_letter_code
_entity_poly.pdbx_strand_id
1 'polypeptide(L)'
;MNDVQRRAAAKHFSEYWKGKGYEKGESQKFWLSLLGDVFGVEHAGEYISFEDQVHLDHTSFIDGYIPETHVLIEQKSIDKDLLKPIKQSDGTLLTPRDQAQRYIHALLDEKGRDAVPKWVVICNFAEFHVYDMVRPQTEPIKIKLKDLPTQYYLLEFLVRKEDMTLQQEMEISIQAGEIVGLLYEAFLKEYKDPTNAHSLQSLNQLCVRLVFCLYAEDEGIFGKRLMFHDYMQHN
;
A
#
# COMPACT_ATOMS: atom_id res chain seq x y z
N MET A 1 3.44 0.22 -13.57
CA MET A 1 1.97 0.21 -13.75
C MET A 1 1.41 1.58 -13.38
N ASN A 2 0.42 2.09 -14.13
CA ASN A 2 -0.33 3.30 -13.75
C ASN A 2 -1.50 2.94 -12.81
N ASP A 3 -2.14 3.95 -12.20
CA ASP A 3 -3.22 3.75 -11.22
C ASP A 3 -4.45 3.01 -11.78
N VAL A 4 -4.81 3.27 -13.03
CA VAL A 4 -5.92 2.57 -13.70
C VAL A 4 -5.63 1.07 -13.82
N GLN A 5 -4.40 0.73 -14.19
CA GLN A 5 -3.96 -0.67 -14.29
C GLN A 5 -3.92 -1.34 -12.92
N ARG A 6 -3.41 -0.64 -11.89
CA ARG A 6 -3.38 -1.16 -10.51
C ARG A 6 -4.78 -1.40 -9.96
N ARG A 7 -5.70 -0.47 -10.18
CA ARG A 7 -7.10 -0.62 -9.76
C ARG A 7 -7.76 -1.84 -10.44
N ALA A 8 -7.54 -2.03 -11.74
CA ALA A 8 -8.04 -3.20 -12.46
C ALA A 8 -7.45 -4.50 -11.93
N ALA A 9 -6.13 -4.53 -11.68
CA ALA A 9 -5.43 -5.68 -11.10
C ALA A 9 -5.92 -5.97 -9.67
N ALA A 10 -6.09 -4.95 -8.83
CA ALA A 10 -6.64 -5.08 -7.48
C ALA A 10 -8.08 -5.63 -7.49
N LYS A 11 -8.89 -5.24 -8.48
CA LYS A 11 -10.23 -5.79 -8.68
C LYS A 11 -10.16 -7.28 -9.02
N HIS A 12 -9.34 -7.67 -9.99
CA HIS A 12 -9.15 -9.06 -10.37
C HIS A 12 -8.63 -9.89 -9.18
N PHE A 13 -7.64 -9.39 -8.45
CA PHE A 13 -7.11 -10.00 -7.24
C PHE A 13 -8.20 -10.22 -6.18
N SER A 14 -8.99 -9.19 -5.89
CA SER A 14 -10.09 -9.26 -4.92
C SER A 14 -11.16 -10.29 -5.31
N GLU A 15 -11.52 -10.35 -6.58
CA GLU A 15 -12.48 -11.34 -7.11
C GLU A 15 -11.93 -12.77 -7.04
N TYR A 16 -10.65 -12.96 -7.39
CA TYR A 16 -9.99 -14.27 -7.37
C TYR A 16 -9.88 -14.85 -5.96
N TRP A 17 -9.53 -14.01 -4.96
CA TRP A 17 -9.31 -14.43 -3.59
C TRP A 17 -10.57 -14.45 -2.73
N LYS A 18 -11.70 -13.99 -3.25
CA LYS A 18 -12.97 -13.99 -2.54
C LYS A 18 -13.36 -15.41 -2.08
N GLY A 19 -13.50 -15.58 -0.77
CA GLY A 19 -13.90 -16.86 -0.15
C GLY A 19 -12.81 -17.93 -0.12
N LYS A 20 -11.59 -17.64 -0.54
CA LYS A 20 -10.40 -18.48 -0.36
C LYS A 20 -9.63 -18.03 0.87
N GLY A 21 -8.80 -18.88 1.44
CA GLY A 21 -8.01 -18.48 2.61
C GLY A 21 -7.58 -19.63 3.50
N TYR A 22 -7.01 -20.66 2.91
CA TYR A 22 -6.32 -21.73 3.63
C TYR A 22 -4.87 -21.32 3.86
N GLU A 23 -4.53 -20.91 5.09
CA GLU A 23 -3.25 -20.35 5.49
C GLU A 23 -2.04 -21.15 4.99
N LYS A 24 -1.97 -22.45 5.33
CA LYS A 24 -0.80 -23.30 4.99
C LYS A 24 -0.60 -23.54 3.49
N GLY A 25 -1.65 -23.48 2.68
CA GLY A 25 -1.57 -23.81 1.25
C GLY A 25 -1.66 -22.62 0.32
N GLU A 26 -2.17 -21.49 0.80
CA GLU A 26 -2.53 -20.35 -0.05
C GLU A 26 -1.81 -19.05 0.33
N SER A 27 -1.22 -18.95 1.53
CA SER A 27 -0.57 -17.74 2.04
C SER A 27 0.49 -17.20 1.07
N GLN A 28 1.46 -18.02 0.67
CA GLN A 28 2.54 -17.58 -0.22
C GLN A 28 1.99 -17.12 -1.58
N LYS A 29 1.04 -17.86 -2.17
CA LYS A 29 0.41 -17.50 -3.45
C LYS A 29 -0.34 -16.18 -3.35
N PHE A 30 -1.02 -15.93 -2.23
CA PHE A 30 -1.73 -14.69 -1.98
C PHE A 30 -0.79 -13.49 -2.01
N TRP A 31 0.30 -13.55 -1.24
CA TRP A 31 1.25 -12.45 -1.16
C TRP A 31 2.06 -12.27 -2.45
N LEU A 32 2.47 -13.35 -3.10
CA LEU A 32 3.15 -13.28 -4.39
C LEU A 32 2.27 -12.65 -5.47
N SER A 33 0.98 -13.03 -5.53
CA SER A 33 0.05 -12.42 -6.49
C SER A 33 -0.29 -10.97 -6.13
N LEU A 34 -0.38 -10.60 -4.85
CA LEU A 34 -0.56 -9.21 -4.44
C LEU A 34 0.62 -8.34 -4.90
N LEU A 35 1.85 -8.78 -4.60
CA LEU A 35 3.07 -8.05 -4.96
C LEU A 35 3.28 -8.00 -6.47
N GLY A 36 3.12 -9.13 -7.18
CA GLY A 36 3.35 -9.22 -8.62
C GLY A 36 2.24 -8.57 -9.43
N ASP A 37 0.99 -9.00 -9.24
CA ASP A 37 -0.11 -8.62 -10.12
C ASP A 37 -0.62 -7.21 -9.83
N VAL A 38 -0.71 -6.81 -8.53
CA VAL A 38 -1.26 -5.51 -8.14
C VAL A 38 -0.18 -4.45 -8.08
N PHE A 39 0.97 -4.76 -7.50
CA PHE A 39 2.05 -3.78 -7.31
C PHE A 39 3.15 -3.83 -8.37
N GLY A 40 3.17 -4.85 -9.22
CA GLY A 40 4.09 -4.94 -10.36
C GLY A 40 5.52 -5.32 -9.97
N VAL A 41 5.71 -6.04 -8.87
CA VAL A 41 7.02 -6.56 -8.47
C VAL A 41 7.38 -7.73 -9.40
N GLU A 42 8.43 -7.58 -10.22
CA GLU A 42 8.80 -8.57 -11.26
C GLU A 42 9.23 -9.92 -10.67
N HIS A 43 9.98 -9.91 -9.56
CA HIS A 43 10.47 -11.10 -8.88
C HIS A 43 9.95 -11.17 -7.44
N ALA A 44 8.61 -11.23 -7.28
CA ALA A 44 7.97 -11.20 -5.97
C ALA A 44 8.50 -12.30 -5.01
N GLY A 45 8.90 -13.47 -5.53
CA GLY A 45 9.47 -14.54 -4.72
C GLY A 45 10.86 -14.25 -4.14
N GLU A 46 11.60 -13.32 -4.74
CA GLU A 46 12.90 -12.84 -4.23
C GLU A 46 12.73 -11.61 -3.32
N TYR A 47 11.61 -10.91 -3.48
CA TYR A 47 11.30 -9.67 -2.79
C TYR A 47 10.76 -9.89 -1.38
N ILE A 48 10.04 -11.00 -1.14
CA ILE A 48 9.49 -11.40 0.15
C ILE A 48 10.06 -12.74 0.58
N SER A 49 10.53 -12.83 1.82
CA SER A 49 10.87 -14.11 2.46
C SER A 49 9.69 -14.67 3.23
N PHE A 50 9.54 -15.99 3.22
CA PHE A 50 8.50 -16.71 3.94
C PHE A 50 9.13 -17.68 4.92
N GLU A 51 8.46 -17.90 6.05
CA GLU A 51 8.89 -18.83 7.08
C GLU A 51 10.32 -18.55 7.62
N ASP A 52 10.66 -17.26 7.76
CA ASP A 52 11.91 -16.85 8.39
C ASP A 52 11.94 -17.31 9.85
N GLN A 53 12.98 -18.04 10.20
CA GLN A 53 13.17 -18.54 11.57
C GLN A 53 13.55 -17.40 12.51
N VAL A 54 12.91 -17.38 13.66
CA VAL A 54 13.27 -16.56 14.82
C VAL A 54 13.34 -17.45 16.05
N HIS A 55 14.28 -17.18 16.93
CA HIS A 55 14.48 -17.93 18.16
C HIS A 55 13.80 -17.21 19.31
N LEU A 56 12.64 -17.72 19.69
CA LEU A 56 11.96 -17.41 20.96
C LEU A 56 12.40 -18.45 22.01
N ASP A 57 11.56 -18.77 22.97
CA ASP A 57 11.77 -19.94 23.87
C ASP A 57 11.80 -21.26 23.07
N HIS A 58 11.30 -21.25 21.84
CA HIS A 58 11.32 -22.30 20.84
C HIS A 58 11.45 -21.69 19.44
N THR A 59 11.85 -22.50 18.44
CA THR A 59 11.92 -22.06 17.05
C THR A 59 10.52 -21.68 16.57
N SER A 60 10.35 -20.45 16.15
CA SER A 60 9.13 -19.89 15.56
C SER A 60 9.42 -19.39 14.15
N PHE A 61 8.38 -19.23 13.34
CA PHE A 61 8.50 -18.81 11.96
C PHE A 61 7.64 -17.58 11.73
N ILE A 62 8.22 -16.57 11.08
CA ILE A 62 7.50 -15.39 10.60
C ILE A 62 6.83 -15.78 9.29
N ASP A 63 5.51 -15.57 9.15
CA ASP A 63 4.76 -15.97 7.95
C ASP A 63 5.26 -15.27 6.68
N GLY A 64 5.68 -14.00 6.79
CA GLY A 64 6.31 -13.28 5.70
C GLY A 64 7.07 -12.03 6.18
N TYR A 65 8.18 -11.73 5.50
CA TYR A 65 8.97 -10.54 5.77
C TYR A 65 9.47 -9.91 4.46
N ILE A 66 9.31 -8.60 4.33
CA ILE A 66 9.83 -7.83 3.19
C ILE A 66 11.00 -6.98 3.68
N PRO A 67 12.25 -7.38 3.39
CA PRO A 67 13.44 -6.71 3.92
C PRO A 67 13.57 -5.26 3.44
N GLU A 68 13.24 -5.01 2.16
CA GLU A 68 13.45 -3.70 1.54
C GLU A 68 12.57 -2.59 2.11
N THR A 69 11.39 -2.93 2.60
CA THR A 69 10.41 -1.98 3.15
C THR A 69 10.17 -2.18 4.64
N HIS A 70 10.90 -3.11 5.28
CA HIS A 70 10.79 -3.46 6.70
C HIS A 70 9.35 -3.79 7.11
N VAL A 71 8.67 -4.65 6.33
CA VAL A 71 7.32 -5.10 6.61
C VAL A 71 7.32 -6.51 7.15
N LEU A 72 6.73 -6.71 8.33
CA LEU A 72 6.43 -8.02 8.89
C LEU A 72 4.98 -8.38 8.60
N ILE A 73 4.77 -9.61 8.14
CA ILE A 73 3.45 -10.14 7.81
C ILE A 73 3.12 -11.29 8.75
N GLU A 74 1.94 -11.22 9.35
CA GLU A 74 1.33 -12.28 10.14
C GLU A 74 0.04 -12.73 9.42
N GLN A 75 0.02 -13.95 8.93
CA GLN A 75 -1.07 -14.51 8.14
C GLN A 75 -1.94 -15.46 8.97
N LYS A 76 -3.23 -15.38 8.80
CA LYS A 76 -4.20 -16.29 9.42
C LYS A 76 -5.19 -16.83 8.37
N SER A 77 -5.79 -17.97 8.67
CA SER A 77 -6.87 -18.52 7.84
C SER A 77 -8.11 -17.62 7.86
N ILE A 78 -8.89 -17.65 6.78
CA ILE A 78 -10.05 -16.77 6.57
C ILE A 78 -11.11 -16.83 7.66
N ASP A 79 -11.20 -17.96 8.37
CA ASP A 79 -12.14 -18.17 9.48
C ASP A 79 -11.70 -17.51 10.81
N LYS A 80 -10.48 -16.97 10.88
CA LYS A 80 -9.93 -16.37 12.09
C LYS A 80 -10.29 -14.90 12.20
N ASP A 81 -10.77 -14.53 13.40
CA ASP A 81 -10.96 -13.14 13.79
C ASP A 81 -9.59 -12.56 14.22
N LEU A 82 -9.13 -11.53 13.51
CA LEU A 82 -7.80 -10.94 13.72
C LEU A 82 -7.66 -10.17 15.05
N LEU A 83 -8.76 -9.93 15.74
CA LEU A 83 -8.76 -9.22 17.03
C LEU A 83 -8.88 -10.16 18.23
N LYS A 84 -9.18 -11.46 17.98
CA LYS A 84 -9.36 -12.43 19.07
C LYS A 84 -8.11 -13.27 19.30
N PRO A 85 -7.87 -13.68 20.57
CA PRO A 85 -6.82 -14.62 20.88
C PRO A 85 -7.01 -15.97 20.18
N ILE A 86 -5.94 -16.47 19.60
CA ILE A 86 -5.88 -17.78 18.91
C ILE A 86 -4.90 -18.66 19.69
N LYS A 87 -5.29 -19.92 19.87
CA LYS A 87 -4.44 -20.91 20.55
C LYS A 87 -3.21 -21.23 19.69
N GLN A 88 -2.03 -21.00 20.23
CA GLN A 88 -0.77 -21.32 19.61
C GLN A 88 -0.39 -22.80 19.80
N SER A 89 0.65 -23.27 19.11
CA SER A 89 1.16 -24.64 19.22
C SER A 89 1.65 -25.01 20.62
N ASP A 90 2.17 -24.03 21.36
CA ASP A 90 2.59 -24.16 22.76
C ASP A 90 1.44 -24.11 23.78
N GLY A 91 0.21 -23.94 23.28
CA GLY A 91 -0.99 -23.83 24.11
C GLY A 91 -1.31 -22.43 24.63
N THR A 92 -0.46 -21.43 24.39
CA THR A 92 -0.71 -20.03 24.76
C THR A 92 -1.84 -19.44 23.91
N LEU A 93 -2.54 -18.45 24.48
CA LEU A 93 -3.58 -17.70 23.76
C LEU A 93 -3.02 -16.32 23.44
N LEU A 94 -2.83 -16.03 22.15
CA LEU A 94 -2.32 -14.76 21.67
C LEU A 94 -3.22 -14.21 20.55
N THR A 95 -3.41 -12.89 20.55
CA THR A 95 -3.91 -12.26 19.33
C THR A 95 -2.83 -12.30 18.24
N PRO A 96 -3.18 -12.24 16.94
CA PRO A 96 -2.19 -12.14 15.88
C PRO A 96 -1.23 -10.93 16.05
N ARG A 97 -1.74 -9.84 16.66
CA ARG A 97 -0.91 -8.68 17.01
C ARG A 97 0.14 -9.02 18.08
N ASP A 98 -0.25 -9.72 19.14
CA ASP A 98 0.67 -10.13 20.19
C ASP A 98 1.73 -11.11 19.67
N GLN A 99 1.34 -11.97 18.73
CA GLN A 99 2.25 -12.89 18.05
C GLN A 99 3.29 -12.10 17.22
N ALA A 100 2.85 -11.15 16.40
CA ALA A 100 3.75 -10.27 15.64
C ALA A 100 4.69 -9.49 16.58
N GLN A 101 4.19 -9.02 17.73
CA GLN A 101 5.00 -8.30 18.72
C GLN A 101 6.13 -9.17 19.29
N ARG A 102 5.88 -10.46 19.53
CA ARG A 102 6.94 -11.40 19.95
C ARG A 102 8.03 -11.54 18.90
N TYR A 103 7.66 -11.61 17.61
CA TYR A 103 8.64 -11.67 16.51
C TYR A 103 9.48 -10.40 16.41
N ILE A 104 8.88 -9.23 16.65
CA ILE A 104 9.60 -7.95 16.68
C ILE A 104 10.67 -7.95 17.77
N HIS A 105 10.34 -8.42 18.98
CA HIS A 105 11.30 -8.52 20.05
C HIS A 105 12.43 -9.49 19.71
N ALA A 106 12.12 -10.66 19.15
CA ALA A 106 13.14 -11.61 18.72
C ALA A 106 14.07 -11.04 17.63
N LEU A 107 13.50 -10.35 16.62
CA LEU A 107 14.29 -9.68 15.59
C LEU A 107 15.21 -8.60 16.17
N LEU A 108 14.73 -7.83 17.13
CA LEU A 108 15.52 -6.80 17.83
C LEU A 108 16.71 -7.44 18.56
N ASP A 109 16.45 -8.55 19.28
CA ASP A 109 17.46 -9.23 20.10
C ASP A 109 18.51 -9.97 19.23
N GLU A 110 18.08 -10.60 18.13
CA GLU A 110 18.96 -11.40 17.28
C GLU A 110 19.71 -10.59 16.22
N LYS A 111 19.03 -9.62 15.59
CA LYS A 111 19.54 -8.89 14.41
C LYS A 111 19.74 -7.39 14.65
N GLY A 112 19.30 -6.89 15.83
CA GLY A 112 19.45 -5.48 16.20
C GLY A 112 18.35 -4.57 15.64
N ARG A 113 18.52 -3.27 15.84
CA ARG A 113 17.50 -2.25 15.55
C ARG A 113 17.14 -2.14 14.05
N ASP A 114 18.09 -2.39 13.17
CA ASP A 114 17.88 -2.26 11.73
C ASP A 114 16.94 -3.34 11.16
N ALA A 115 16.76 -4.45 11.89
CA ALA A 115 15.84 -5.53 11.52
C ALA A 115 14.40 -5.34 12.05
N VAL A 116 14.19 -4.32 12.89
CA VAL A 116 12.85 -4.04 13.45
C VAL A 116 11.93 -3.55 12.32
N PRO A 117 10.76 -4.19 12.13
CA PRO A 117 9.84 -3.77 11.09
C PRO A 117 9.28 -2.37 11.36
N LYS A 118 9.15 -1.58 10.31
CA LYS A 118 8.46 -0.29 10.32
C LYS A 118 6.94 -0.47 10.23
N TRP A 119 6.52 -1.55 9.59
CA TRP A 119 5.12 -1.90 9.38
C TRP A 119 4.84 -3.35 9.78
N VAL A 120 3.68 -3.57 10.36
CA VAL A 120 3.15 -4.91 10.59
C VAL A 120 1.81 -5.05 9.89
N VAL A 121 1.68 -6.08 9.08
CA VAL A 121 0.42 -6.41 8.40
C VAL A 121 -0.10 -7.73 8.93
N ILE A 122 -1.27 -7.70 9.53
CA ILE A 122 -1.99 -8.89 9.96
C ILE A 122 -3.12 -9.14 8.95
N CYS A 123 -3.16 -10.31 8.36
CA CYS A 123 -4.08 -10.64 7.28
C CYS A 123 -4.75 -11.99 7.50
N ASN A 124 -6.04 -12.12 7.08
CA ASN A 124 -6.74 -13.39 7.02
C ASN A 124 -7.39 -13.64 5.64
N PHE A 125 -6.79 -13.12 4.57
CA PHE A 125 -7.29 -13.15 3.19
C PHE A 125 -8.52 -12.26 2.95
N ALA A 126 -9.41 -12.09 3.93
CA ALA A 126 -10.61 -11.26 3.81
C ALA A 126 -10.37 -9.80 4.19
N GLU A 127 -9.38 -9.54 5.04
CA GLU A 127 -9.03 -8.20 5.49
C GLU A 127 -7.56 -8.09 5.89
N PHE A 128 -7.04 -6.85 5.82
CA PHE A 128 -5.71 -6.48 6.25
C PHE A 128 -5.83 -5.49 7.41
N HIS A 129 -5.10 -5.71 8.48
CA HIS A 129 -4.89 -4.77 9.57
C HIS A 129 -3.45 -4.28 9.53
N VAL A 130 -3.24 -3.02 9.19
CA VAL A 130 -1.91 -2.41 9.01
C VAL A 130 -1.57 -1.57 10.23
N TYR A 131 -0.46 -1.87 10.86
CA TYR A 131 0.07 -1.17 12.03
C TYR A 131 1.34 -0.40 11.67
N ASP A 132 1.35 0.89 11.94
CA ASP A 132 2.53 1.76 11.84
C ASP A 132 3.36 1.61 13.12
N MET A 133 4.54 1.00 13.01
CA MET A 133 5.42 0.74 14.17
C MET A 133 6.27 1.96 14.55
N VAL A 134 6.34 2.96 13.68
CA VAL A 134 6.94 4.27 14.02
C VAL A 134 6.00 5.06 14.92
N ARG A 135 4.68 4.87 14.76
CA ARG A 135 3.62 5.49 15.57
C ARG A 135 2.68 4.43 16.16
N PRO A 136 3.17 3.56 17.06
CA PRO A 136 2.45 2.37 17.54
C PRO A 136 1.16 2.66 18.33
N GLN A 137 0.92 3.93 18.70
CA GLN A 137 -0.29 4.37 19.41
C GLN A 137 -1.44 4.69 18.46
N THR A 138 -1.20 4.72 17.13
CA THR A 138 -2.27 4.96 16.16
C THR A 138 -3.13 3.71 15.97
N GLU A 139 -4.43 3.93 15.73
CA GLU A 139 -5.32 2.83 15.36
C GLU A 139 -4.88 2.21 14.03
N PRO A 140 -4.98 0.88 13.89
CA PRO A 140 -4.59 0.21 12.65
C PRO A 140 -5.50 0.60 11.49
N ILE A 141 -4.92 0.74 10.30
CA ILE A 141 -5.67 0.89 9.07
C ILE A 141 -6.26 -0.49 8.72
N LYS A 142 -7.59 -0.55 8.56
CA LYS A 142 -8.30 -1.79 8.21
C LYS A 142 -8.80 -1.72 6.78
N ILE A 143 -8.37 -2.65 5.95
CA ILE A 143 -8.72 -2.74 4.53
C ILE A 143 -9.39 -4.09 4.29
N LYS A 144 -10.64 -4.09 3.82
CA LYS A 144 -11.31 -5.33 3.42
C LYS A 144 -10.89 -5.70 2.00
N LEU A 145 -10.74 -6.99 1.73
CA LEU A 145 -10.40 -7.48 0.39
C LEU A 145 -11.33 -6.91 -0.71
N LYS A 146 -12.62 -6.81 -0.45
CA LYS A 146 -13.61 -6.25 -1.39
C LYS A 146 -13.39 -4.75 -1.71
N ASP A 147 -12.78 -4.02 -0.80
CA ASP A 147 -12.53 -2.57 -0.91
C ASP A 147 -11.13 -2.27 -1.50
N LEU A 148 -10.31 -3.32 -1.67
CA LEU A 148 -8.95 -3.21 -2.21
C LEU A 148 -8.88 -2.48 -3.56
N PRO A 149 -9.83 -2.65 -4.51
CA PRO A 149 -9.79 -1.91 -5.78
C PRO A 149 -9.78 -0.39 -5.65
N THR A 150 -10.28 0.14 -4.55
CA THR A 150 -10.31 1.59 -4.26
C THR A 150 -9.38 2.01 -3.14
N GLN A 151 -8.76 1.05 -2.44
CA GLN A 151 -7.92 1.29 -1.26
C GLN A 151 -6.52 0.68 -1.38
N TYR A 152 -6.13 0.14 -2.56
CA TYR A 152 -4.82 -0.50 -2.76
C TYR A 152 -3.65 0.42 -2.40
N TYR A 153 -3.81 1.72 -2.57
CA TYR A 153 -2.79 2.71 -2.23
C TYR A 153 -2.40 2.71 -0.74
N LEU A 154 -3.29 2.27 0.15
CA LEU A 154 -2.99 2.10 1.57
C LEU A 154 -2.00 0.96 1.84
N LEU A 155 -1.72 0.11 0.85
CA LEU A 155 -0.72 -0.96 0.90
C LEU A 155 0.53 -0.64 0.06
N GLU A 156 0.68 0.57 -0.49
CA GLU A 156 1.86 0.93 -1.31
C GLU A 156 3.18 0.87 -0.54
N PHE A 157 3.14 1.01 0.79
CA PHE A 157 4.31 0.84 1.64
C PHE A 157 4.96 -0.55 1.52
N LEU A 158 4.22 -1.57 1.04
CA LEU A 158 4.78 -2.90 0.75
C LEU A 158 5.91 -2.86 -0.30
N VAL A 159 5.87 -1.88 -1.21
CA VAL A 159 6.78 -1.78 -2.36
C VAL A 159 7.50 -0.44 -2.46
N ARG A 160 7.05 0.58 -1.72
CA ARG A 160 7.64 1.92 -1.75
C ARG A 160 8.75 2.01 -0.72
N LYS A 161 9.99 2.19 -1.18
CA LYS A 161 11.11 2.56 -0.29
C LYS A 161 10.89 3.99 0.19
N GLU A 162 10.95 4.22 1.50
CA GLU A 162 10.79 5.56 2.10
C GLU A 162 11.95 6.52 1.79
N ASP A 163 13.08 6.01 1.29
CA ASP A 163 14.25 6.80 0.94
C ASP A 163 14.18 7.34 -0.49
N MET A 164 13.18 8.16 -0.78
CA MET A 164 13.32 9.07 -1.92
C MET A 164 14.36 10.13 -1.53
N THR A 165 15.53 10.07 -2.16
CA THR A 165 16.56 11.11 -1.98
C THR A 165 15.99 12.46 -2.42
N LEU A 166 16.43 13.55 -1.80
CA LEU A 166 16.03 14.93 -2.15
C LEU A 166 16.15 15.19 -3.67
N GLN A 167 17.09 14.51 -4.35
CA GLN A 167 17.27 14.57 -5.80
C GLN A 167 16.10 13.95 -6.57
N GLN A 168 15.56 12.82 -6.11
CA GLN A 168 14.39 12.17 -6.74
C GLN A 168 13.11 12.98 -6.55
N GLU A 169 12.92 13.57 -5.37
CA GLU A 169 11.81 14.49 -5.10
C GLU A 169 11.88 15.74 -5.99
N MET A 170 13.09 16.28 -6.17
CA MET A 170 13.32 17.43 -7.04
C MET A 170 13.07 17.08 -8.52
N GLU A 171 13.52 15.91 -8.98
CA GLU A 171 13.30 15.43 -10.35
C GLU A 171 11.80 15.21 -10.64
N ILE A 172 11.06 14.58 -9.72
CA ILE A 172 9.61 14.42 -9.84
C ILE A 172 8.92 15.79 -9.89
N SER A 173 9.34 16.75 -9.07
CA SER A 173 8.77 18.10 -9.05
C SER A 173 8.99 18.82 -10.39
N ILE A 174 10.16 18.65 -11.01
CA ILE A 174 10.46 19.22 -12.33
C ILE A 174 9.58 18.59 -13.40
N GLN A 175 9.48 17.25 -13.45
CA GLN A 175 8.63 16.52 -14.39
C GLN A 175 7.15 16.90 -14.25
N ALA A 176 6.67 17.04 -13.02
CA ALA A 176 5.30 17.53 -12.76
C ALA A 176 5.09 18.94 -13.30
N GLY A 177 6.07 19.83 -13.13
CA GLY A 177 6.04 21.20 -13.68
C GLY A 177 5.98 21.23 -15.22
N GLU A 178 6.72 20.34 -15.89
CA GLU A 178 6.69 20.20 -17.35
C GLU A 178 5.32 19.74 -17.85
N ILE A 179 4.71 18.75 -17.19
CA ILE A 179 3.37 18.26 -17.54
C ILE A 179 2.31 19.37 -17.37
N VAL A 180 2.39 20.15 -16.29
CA VAL A 180 1.51 21.31 -16.08
C VAL A 180 1.71 22.36 -17.17
N GLY A 181 2.93 22.60 -17.61
CA GLY A 181 3.26 23.49 -18.73
C GLY A 181 2.61 23.01 -20.02
N LEU A 182 2.73 21.73 -20.36
CA LEU A 182 2.09 21.14 -21.55
C LEU A 182 0.55 21.25 -21.49
N LEU A 183 -0.03 21.03 -20.33
CA LEU A 183 -1.48 21.18 -20.10
C LEU A 183 -1.91 22.64 -20.33
N TYR A 184 -1.16 23.60 -19.78
CA TYR A 184 -1.41 25.02 -19.96
C TYR A 184 -1.36 25.42 -21.45
N GLU A 185 -0.34 24.98 -22.18
CA GLU A 185 -0.19 25.26 -23.60
C GLU A 185 -1.31 24.63 -24.43
N ALA A 186 -1.75 23.41 -24.09
CA ALA A 186 -2.85 22.75 -24.75
C ALA A 186 -4.16 23.56 -24.60
N PHE A 187 -4.49 23.97 -23.38
CA PHE A 187 -5.68 24.79 -23.12
C PHE A 187 -5.60 26.17 -23.77
N LEU A 188 -4.40 26.78 -23.78
CA LEU A 188 -4.20 28.11 -24.39
C LEU A 188 -4.59 28.11 -25.87
N LYS A 189 -4.38 27.01 -26.59
CA LYS A 189 -4.76 26.85 -27.99
C LYS A 189 -6.28 26.84 -28.22
N GLU A 190 -7.04 26.43 -27.22
CA GLU A 190 -8.50 26.35 -27.32
C GLU A 190 -9.20 27.67 -26.93
N TYR A 191 -8.46 28.64 -26.36
CA TYR A 191 -9.02 29.94 -25.99
C TYR A 191 -9.21 30.85 -27.22
N LYS A 192 -10.39 31.49 -27.30
CA LYS A 192 -10.72 32.37 -28.42
C LYS A 192 -9.84 33.61 -28.53
N ASP A 193 -9.36 34.10 -27.38
CA ASP A 193 -8.47 35.26 -27.29
C ASP A 193 -7.35 34.97 -26.24
N PRO A 194 -6.27 34.33 -26.69
CA PRO A 194 -5.15 33.96 -25.80
C PRO A 194 -4.30 35.14 -25.35
N THR A 195 -4.54 36.37 -25.87
CA THR A 195 -3.80 37.58 -25.50
C THR A 195 -4.53 38.43 -24.45
N ASN A 196 -5.79 38.16 -24.21
CA ASN A 196 -6.60 38.90 -23.27
C ASN A 196 -6.22 38.54 -21.82
N ALA A 197 -5.94 39.58 -21.00
CA ALA A 197 -5.53 39.40 -19.59
C ALA A 197 -6.57 38.61 -18.76
N HIS A 198 -7.85 38.80 -19.00
CA HIS A 198 -8.91 38.07 -18.30
C HIS A 198 -8.94 36.61 -18.71
N SER A 199 -8.75 36.29 -20.00
CA SER A 199 -8.64 34.89 -20.49
C SER A 199 -7.45 34.18 -19.88
N LEU A 200 -6.28 34.82 -19.83
CA LEU A 200 -5.07 34.27 -19.20
C LEU A 200 -5.26 34.04 -17.69
N GLN A 201 -5.91 34.97 -17.00
CA GLN A 201 -6.21 34.82 -15.59
C GLN A 201 -7.14 33.62 -15.34
N SER A 202 -8.19 33.46 -16.17
CA SER A 202 -9.12 32.34 -16.08
C SER A 202 -8.42 31.00 -16.35
N LEU A 203 -7.54 30.95 -17.34
CA LEU A 203 -6.73 29.78 -17.67
C LEU A 203 -5.79 29.39 -16.51
N ASN A 204 -5.10 30.39 -15.93
CA ASN A 204 -4.25 30.15 -14.75
C ASN A 204 -5.06 29.55 -13.58
N GLN A 205 -6.25 30.10 -13.31
CA GLN A 205 -7.12 29.56 -12.26
C GLN A 205 -7.57 28.13 -12.56
N LEU A 206 -7.88 27.81 -13.81
CA LEU A 206 -8.25 26.46 -14.22
C LEU A 206 -7.10 25.48 -13.99
N CYS A 207 -5.89 25.80 -14.47
CA CYS A 207 -4.71 24.96 -14.29
C CYS A 207 -4.39 24.73 -12.81
N VAL A 208 -4.42 25.78 -11.97
CA VAL A 208 -4.19 25.64 -10.53
C VAL A 208 -5.23 24.72 -9.87
N ARG A 209 -6.51 24.85 -10.23
CA ARG A 209 -7.58 23.99 -9.70
C ARG A 209 -7.41 22.52 -10.12
N LEU A 210 -7.05 22.28 -11.38
CA LEU A 210 -6.79 20.91 -11.88
C LEU A 210 -5.62 20.27 -11.15
N VAL A 211 -4.50 21.00 -11.03
CA VAL A 211 -3.31 20.52 -10.30
C VAL A 211 -3.66 20.23 -8.84
N PHE A 212 -4.44 21.11 -8.20
CA PHE A 212 -4.91 20.89 -6.83
C PHE A 212 -5.78 19.64 -6.73
N CYS A 213 -6.71 19.41 -7.67
CA CYS A 213 -7.57 18.23 -7.66
C CYS A 213 -6.76 16.94 -7.85
N LEU A 214 -5.76 16.93 -8.77
CA LEU A 214 -4.87 15.81 -8.97
C LEU A 214 -4.04 15.52 -7.71
N TYR A 215 -3.45 16.58 -7.11
CA TYR A 215 -2.70 16.44 -5.85
C TYR A 215 -3.59 15.92 -4.70
N ALA A 216 -4.79 16.49 -4.54
CA ALA A 216 -5.74 16.07 -3.51
C ALA A 216 -6.20 14.61 -3.68
N GLU A 217 -6.28 14.14 -4.94
CA GLU A 217 -6.56 12.75 -5.25
C GLU A 217 -5.41 11.84 -4.85
N ASP A 218 -4.16 12.19 -5.20
CA ASP A 218 -2.97 11.42 -4.87
C ASP A 218 -2.74 11.32 -3.35
N GLU A 219 -2.99 12.41 -2.62
CA GLU A 219 -2.92 12.44 -1.15
C GLU A 219 -4.14 11.79 -0.46
N GLY A 220 -5.10 11.28 -1.24
CA GLY A 220 -6.29 10.61 -0.70
C GLY A 220 -7.27 11.53 0.03
N ILE A 221 -7.17 12.86 -0.17
CA ILE A 221 -8.05 13.87 0.47
C ILE A 221 -9.52 13.63 0.12
N PHE A 222 -9.79 13.11 -1.07
CA PHE A 222 -11.16 12.77 -1.50
C PHE A 222 -11.69 11.44 -0.91
N GLY A 223 -10.91 10.76 -0.08
CA GLY A 223 -11.31 9.52 0.58
C GLY A 223 -11.36 8.28 -0.31
N LYS A 224 -11.25 8.45 -1.64
CA LYS A 224 -11.11 7.37 -2.63
C LYS A 224 -10.14 7.80 -3.71
N ARG A 225 -9.20 6.93 -4.07
CA ARG A 225 -8.30 7.17 -5.18
C ARG A 225 -9.04 7.08 -6.52
N LEU A 226 -8.62 7.84 -7.52
CA LEU A 226 -9.24 7.96 -8.84
C LEU A 226 -10.66 8.56 -8.83
N MET A 227 -11.06 9.26 -7.78
CA MET A 227 -12.38 9.89 -7.70
C MET A 227 -12.52 11.05 -8.68
N PHE A 228 -11.49 11.89 -8.78
CA PHE A 228 -11.43 13.00 -9.72
C PHE A 228 -11.28 12.49 -11.17
N HIS A 229 -10.42 11.51 -11.38
CA HIS A 229 -10.28 10.83 -12.67
C HIS A 229 -11.61 10.24 -13.15
N ASP A 230 -12.33 9.49 -12.29
CA ASP A 230 -13.62 8.91 -12.62
C ASP A 230 -14.66 10.00 -12.95
N TYR A 231 -14.64 11.13 -12.21
CA TYR A 231 -15.49 12.28 -12.50
C TYR A 231 -15.24 12.86 -13.89
N MET A 232 -13.96 13.05 -14.25
CA MET A 232 -13.57 13.60 -15.55
C MET A 232 -13.89 12.67 -16.73
N GLN A 233 -13.96 11.36 -16.51
CA GLN A 233 -14.33 10.40 -17.56
C GLN A 233 -15.83 10.31 -17.83
N HIS A 234 -16.66 10.66 -16.84
CA HIS A 234 -18.11 10.47 -16.92
C HIS A 234 -18.90 11.75 -17.12
N ASN A 235 -18.25 12.91 -17.17
CA ASN A 235 -18.84 14.25 -17.39
C ASN A 235 -18.08 15.01 -18.46
#